data_ab1e94a877dd9bfe889eb0919d040fd2
#
_entry.id   ab1e94a877dd9bfe889eb0919d040fd2
#
_cell.length_a   1.000
_cell.length_b   1.000
_cell.length_c   1.000
_cell.angle_alpha   90.00
_cell.angle_beta   90.00
_cell.angle_gamma   90.00
#
_symmetry.space_group_name_H-M   'P 1'
#
loop_
_entity.id
_entity.type
_entity.pdbx_description
1 polymer ?
#
loop_
_entity_poly.entity_id
_entity_poly.type
_entity_poly.pdbx_seq_one_letter_code
_entity_poly.pdbx_strand_id
1 'polypeptide(L)'
;MTKKRFISVIIVLSVLASVLTLGVTSAAAVSKPTLYAPANIKGGQRVTWSNAGASRYYLYFGVYDYNTKKPQWRVYREVKGTSYDINYTSLHSSGWKKYVNYTPTSNLTSGQVYCYQVHAGNINASGRPIDKNYSSVRTMTYLHAPYLNYAIEGNQIALGGYTQGANGYQYRYKKVSWSGYHYAENITPNYVSWIYDATYSDKCIYEARAVLKTQNNGTAYSAWASIKLPY
;
A
#
# COMPACT_ATOMS: atom_id res chain seq x y z
N MET A 1 4.07 67.74 -33.84
CA MET A 1 3.95 66.31 -34.26
C MET A 1 4.50 65.30 -33.22
N THR A 2 4.61 65.66 -31.98
CA THR A 2 5.36 64.83 -31.02
C THR A 2 4.53 64.24 -29.82
N LYS A 3 3.41 64.83 -29.43
CA LYS A 3 2.63 64.34 -28.28
C LYS A 3 1.81 63.08 -28.56
N LYS A 4 1.23 62.91 -29.75
CA LYS A 4 0.43 61.71 -30.08
C LYS A 4 1.26 60.44 -30.23
N ARG A 5 2.50 60.51 -30.67
CA ARG A 5 3.40 59.33 -30.78
C ARG A 5 3.90 58.85 -29.40
N PHE A 6 4.12 59.76 -28.46
CA PHE A 6 4.53 59.39 -27.08
C PHE A 6 3.45 58.63 -26.31
N ILE A 7 2.18 59.02 -26.47
CA ILE A 7 1.04 58.36 -25.79
C ILE A 7 0.85 56.96 -26.35
N SER A 8 0.99 56.74 -27.65
CA SER A 8 0.89 55.39 -28.25
C SER A 8 2.00 54.43 -27.79
N VAL A 9 3.22 54.93 -27.61
CA VAL A 9 4.35 54.11 -27.13
C VAL A 9 4.17 53.71 -25.66
N ILE A 10 3.64 54.62 -24.81
CA ILE A 10 3.37 54.34 -23.40
C ILE A 10 2.25 53.30 -23.25
N ILE A 11 1.19 53.38 -24.06
CA ILE A 11 0.09 52.42 -24.03
C ILE A 11 0.57 51.02 -24.48
N VAL A 12 1.40 50.93 -25.54
CA VAL A 12 1.95 49.67 -26.01
C VAL A 12 2.89 49.03 -24.96
N LEU A 13 3.73 49.85 -24.31
CA LEU A 13 4.62 49.36 -23.25
C LEU A 13 3.85 48.92 -22.00
N SER A 14 2.74 49.58 -21.62
CA SER A 14 1.93 49.17 -20.48
C SER A 14 1.12 47.88 -20.76
N VAL A 15 0.67 47.69 -22.00
CA VAL A 15 0.00 46.43 -22.41
C VAL A 15 1.02 45.30 -22.50
N LEU A 16 2.23 45.51 -23.00
CA LEU A 16 3.28 44.51 -23.00
C LEU A 16 3.71 44.13 -21.56
N ALA A 17 3.81 45.08 -20.65
CA ALA A 17 4.14 44.82 -19.26
C ALA A 17 3.02 44.02 -18.55
N SER A 18 1.76 44.29 -18.84
CA SER A 18 0.63 43.55 -18.27
C SER A 18 0.47 42.13 -18.86
N VAL A 19 0.86 41.91 -20.12
CA VAL A 19 0.87 40.56 -20.71
C VAL A 19 2.03 39.72 -20.19
N LEU A 20 3.17 40.33 -19.85
CA LEU A 20 4.31 39.63 -19.26
C LEU A 20 4.11 39.23 -17.79
N THR A 21 3.19 39.88 -17.09
CA THR A 21 2.85 39.52 -15.67
C THR A 21 1.75 38.48 -15.55
N LEU A 22 1.01 38.15 -16.62
CA LEU A 22 -0.08 37.18 -16.62
C LEU A 22 0.36 35.72 -16.87
N GLY A 23 1.65 35.44 -16.98
CA GLY A 23 2.14 34.14 -17.43
C GLY A 23 3.02 33.34 -16.47
N VAL A 24 3.36 33.84 -15.29
CA VAL A 24 4.11 33.04 -14.31
C VAL A 24 3.17 32.59 -13.19
N THR A 25 2.25 31.69 -13.51
CA THR A 25 1.81 30.76 -12.47
C THR A 25 3.06 29.98 -12.09
N SER A 26 3.72 30.36 -11.01
CA SER A 26 4.78 29.53 -10.45
C SER A 26 4.18 28.14 -10.25
N ALA A 27 4.61 27.18 -11.06
CA ALA A 27 4.24 25.81 -10.83
C ALA A 27 4.56 25.51 -9.36
N ALA A 28 3.56 25.16 -8.60
CA ALA A 28 3.75 24.86 -7.17
C ALA A 28 4.92 23.90 -7.05
N ALA A 29 5.92 24.27 -6.25
CA ALA A 29 7.11 23.45 -6.10
C ALA A 29 6.71 22.06 -5.62
N VAL A 30 7.13 21.05 -6.35
CA VAL A 30 6.87 19.65 -5.96
C VAL A 30 7.61 19.37 -4.66
N SER A 31 6.88 18.97 -3.64
CA SER A 31 7.44 18.67 -2.33
C SER A 31 7.82 17.18 -2.21
N LYS A 32 8.51 16.85 -1.12
CA LYS A 32 8.82 15.45 -0.79
C LYS A 32 7.55 14.75 -0.30
N PRO A 33 7.11 13.62 -0.90
CA PRO A 33 5.96 12.90 -0.41
C PRO A 33 6.24 12.20 0.93
N THR A 34 5.25 12.15 1.81
CA THR A 34 5.28 11.31 3.01
C THR A 34 4.69 9.96 2.66
N LEU A 35 5.50 8.91 2.74
CA LEU A 35 5.03 7.53 2.56
C LEU A 35 4.47 7.02 3.90
N TYR A 36 3.19 6.67 3.91
CA TYR A 36 2.53 6.09 5.07
C TYR A 36 2.92 4.61 5.26
N ALA A 37 2.60 4.03 6.41
CA ALA A 37 2.83 2.61 6.65
C ALA A 37 2.03 1.80 5.62
N PRO A 38 2.67 0.88 4.86
CA PRO A 38 1.95 -0.02 3.98
C PRO A 38 1.01 -0.93 4.76
N ALA A 39 -0.02 -1.46 4.10
CA ALA A 39 -0.99 -2.37 4.70
C ALA A 39 -1.14 -3.65 3.87
N ASN A 40 -1.20 -4.81 4.52
CA ASN A 40 -1.60 -6.05 3.86
C ASN A 40 -3.10 -5.97 3.52
N ILE A 41 -3.42 -6.25 2.27
CA ILE A 41 -4.78 -6.35 1.75
C ILE A 41 -5.00 -7.76 1.19
N LYS A 42 -6.22 -8.09 0.82
CA LYS A 42 -6.51 -9.40 0.21
C LYS A 42 -5.70 -9.57 -1.08
N GLY A 43 -4.79 -10.54 -1.06
CA GLY A 43 -3.94 -10.88 -2.21
C GLY A 43 -2.81 -9.90 -2.52
N GLY A 44 -2.47 -8.96 -1.59
CA GLY A 44 -1.42 -7.99 -1.86
C GLY A 44 -1.10 -7.05 -0.72
N GLN A 45 -0.45 -5.94 -1.08
CA GLN A 45 -0.13 -4.85 -0.17
C GLN A 45 -0.55 -3.52 -0.78
N ARG A 46 -1.17 -2.65 0.02
CA ARG A 46 -1.50 -1.28 -0.36
C ARG A 46 -0.45 -0.32 0.16
N VAL A 47 0.01 0.53 -0.72
CA VAL A 47 0.97 1.61 -0.44
C VAL A 47 0.27 2.94 -0.67
N THR A 48 0.36 3.86 0.30
CA THR A 48 -0.26 5.19 0.22
C THR A 48 0.73 6.27 0.62
N TRP A 49 0.58 7.46 0.05
CA TRP A 49 1.45 8.61 0.33
C TRP A 49 0.68 9.93 0.26
N SER A 50 1.29 10.98 0.80
CA SER A 50 0.73 12.33 0.74
C SER A 50 0.80 12.91 -0.67
N ASN A 51 -0.16 13.77 -1.01
CA ASN A 51 -0.04 14.59 -2.21
C ASN A 51 1.12 15.59 -2.03
N ALA A 52 2.07 15.55 -2.95
CA ALA A 52 3.27 16.40 -2.97
C ALA A 52 3.22 17.46 -4.08
N GLY A 53 2.05 17.72 -4.68
CA GLY A 53 1.89 18.67 -5.79
C GLY A 53 2.42 18.17 -7.13
N ALA A 54 2.82 16.90 -7.24
CA ALA A 54 3.30 16.32 -8.48
C ALA A 54 2.16 15.78 -9.35
N SER A 55 2.29 15.94 -10.67
CA SER A 55 1.35 15.33 -11.62
C SER A 55 1.54 13.83 -11.77
N ARG A 56 2.69 13.31 -11.34
CA ARG A 56 3.05 11.88 -11.36
C ARG A 56 3.99 11.53 -10.20
N TYR A 57 3.91 10.29 -9.79
CA TYR A 57 4.77 9.69 -8.78
C TYR A 57 5.43 8.45 -9.36
N TYR A 58 6.59 8.10 -8.82
CA TYR A 58 7.27 6.86 -9.16
C TYR A 58 7.38 6.02 -7.89
N LEU A 59 6.65 4.91 -7.87
CA LEU A 59 6.69 3.94 -6.80
C LEU A 59 7.82 2.95 -7.06
N TYR A 60 8.81 2.92 -6.19
CA TYR A 60 9.86 1.92 -6.15
C TYR A 60 9.45 0.77 -5.24
N PHE A 61 9.65 -0.43 -5.72
CA PHE A 61 9.33 -1.66 -5.04
C PHE A 61 10.51 -2.60 -5.05
N GLY A 62 10.80 -3.23 -3.91
CA GLY A 62 11.91 -4.16 -3.75
C GLY A 62 11.79 -5.06 -2.55
N VAL A 63 12.82 -5.84 -2.30
CA VAL A 63 12.96 -6.71 -1.14
C VAL A 63 13.91 -6.05 -0.15
N TYR A 64 13.60 -6.12 1.13
CA TYR A 64 14.50 -5.64 2.16
C TYR A 64 15.47 -6.75 2.57
N ASP A 65 16.75 -6.44 2.45
CA ASP A 65 17.82 -7.35 2.85
C ASP A 65 18.24 -7.06 4.29
N TYR A 66 17.95 -7.98 5.19
CA TYR A 66 18.29 -7.84 6.61
C TYR A 66 19.78 -7.96 6.91
N ASN A 67 20.53 -8.69 6.10
CA ASN A 67 21.97 -8.87 6.30
C ASN A 67 22.71 -7.56 6.04
N THR A 68 22.36 -6.89 4.96
CA THR A 68 22.93 -5.60 4.59
C THR A 68 22.18 -4.40 5.17
N LYS A 69 20.99 -4.61 5.76
CA LYS A 69 20.05 -3.58 6.25
C LYS A 69 19.70 -2.54 5.18
N LYS A 70 19.62 -2.97 3.93
CA LYS A 70 19.35 -2.09 2.78
C LYS A 70 18.22 -2.58 1.91
N PRO A 71 17.49 -1.65 1.26
CA PRO A 71 16.54 -2.02 0.22
C PRO A 71 17.28 -2.52 -1.02
N GLN A 72 16.81 -3.64 -1.55
CA GLN A 72 17.19 -4.14 -2.86
C GLN A 72 16.07 -3.82 -3.84
N TRP A 73 16.18 -2.65 -4.50
CA TRP A 73 15.17 -2.21 -5.46
C TRP A 73 15.12 -3.15 -6.66
N ARG A 74 13.90 -3.52 -7.05
CA ARG A 74 13.65 -4.48 -8.12
C ARG A 74 13.02 -3.83 -9.33
N VAL A 75 11.98 -3.06 -9.09
CA VAL A 75 11.19 -2.41 -10.13
C VAL A 75 10.72 -1.04 -9.66
N TYR A 76 10.32 -0.20 -10.61
CA TYR A 76 9.58 1.02 -10.34
C TYR A 76 8.43 1.18 -11.32
N ARG A 77 7.42 1.95 -10.92
CA ARG A 77 6.23 2.22 -11.71
C ARG A 77 5.80 3.67 -11.59
N GLU A 78 5.35 4.25 -12.71
CA GLU A 78 4.65 5.53 -12.69
C GLU A 78 3.22 5.35 -12.18
N VAL A 79 2.80 6.22 -11.26
CA VAL A 79 1.46 6.25 -10.67
C VAL A 79 0.96 7.70 -10.68
N LYS A 80 -0.26 7.93 -11.14
CA LYS A 80 -0.87 9.28 -11.17
C LYS A 80 -1.57 9.66 -9.87
N GLY A 81 -1.90 8.70 -9.02
CA GLY A 81 -2.58 8.93 -7.73
C GLY A 81 -1.62 8.89 -6.56
N THR A 82 -2.17 8.88 -5.35
CA THR A 82 -1.46 8.81 -4.07
C THR A 82 -1.56 7.46 -3.39
N SER A 83 -1.96 6.42 -4.11
CA SER A 83 -2.01 5.04 -3.63
C SER A 83 -1.79 4.04 -4.76
N TYR A 84 -1.31 2.85 -4.39
CA TYR A 84 -1.15 1.75 -5.32
C TYR A 84 -1.24 0.40 -4.60
N ASP A 85 -1.96 -0.55 -5.23
CA ASP A 85 -2.07 -1.92 -4.74
C ASP A 85 -1.10 -2.82 -5.50
N ILE A 86 -0.15 -3.38 -4.77
CA ILE A 86 0.81 -4.34 -5.27
C ILE A 86 0.25 -5.74 -5.00
N ASN A 87 -0.21 -6.39 -6.05
CA ASN A 87 -0.82 -7.72 -6.03
C ASN A 87 -0.44 -8.49 -7.31
N TYR A 88 -0.91 -9.72 -7.46
CA TYR A 88 -0.65 -10.54 -8.63
C TYR A 88 -0.95 -9.79 -9.94
N THR A 89 -2.15 -9.24 -10.08
CA THR A 89 -2.58 -8.54 -11.30
C THR A 89 -1.71 -7.32 -11.60
N SER A 90 -1.40 -6.53 -10.58
CA SER A 90 -0.58 -5.34 -10.77
C SER A 90 0.87 -5.69 -11.13
N LEU A 91 1.45 -6.73 -10.53
CA LEU A 91 2.82 -7.16 -10.81
C LEU A 91 2.99 -7.72 -12.22
N HIS A 92 1.93 -8.31 -12.80
CA HIS A 92 1.92 -8.79 -14.19
C HIS A 92 1.57 -7.72 -15.22
N SER A 93 1.20 -6.51 -14.78
CA SER A 93 0.86 -5.44 -15.71
C SER A 93 2.10 -4.82 -16.34
N SER A 94 1.97 -4.33 -17.60
CA SER A 94 3.07 -3.78 -18.40
C SER A 94 3.70 -2.48 -17.88
N GLY A 95 3.14 -1.87 -16.83
CA GLY A 95 3.61 -0.56 -16.34
C GLY A 95 4.85 -0.59 -15.44
N TRP A 96 5.32 -1.77 -15.03
CA TRP A 96 6.53 -1.90 -14.24
C TRP A 96 7.79 -1.87 -15.11
N LYS A 97 8.77 -1.08 -14.68
CA LYS A 97 10.08 -1.00 -15.32
C LYS A 97 11.13 -1.61 -14.39
N LYS A 98 12.11 -2.30 -14.97
CA LYS A 98 13.22 -2.86 -14.21
C LYS A 98 14.09 -1.74 -13.63
N TYR A 99 14.47 -1.86 -12.38
CA TYR A 99 15.38 -0.89 -11.73
C TYR A 99 16.83 -1.30 -11.89
N VAL A 100 17.24 -2.44 -12.02
CA VAL A 100 18.57 -2.99 -12.32
C VAL A 100 18.30 -4.41 -12.77
N ASN A 101 19.11 -5.07 -13.53
CA ASN A 101 19.04 -6.41 -14.11
C ASN A 101 18.16 -7.49 -13.39
N TYR A 102 17.00 -7.09 -12.87
CA TYR A 102 16.12 -7.94 -12.10
C TYR A 102 14.80 -8.25 -12.83
N THR A 103 14.39 -9.51 -12.74
CA THR A 103 13.08 -9.93 -13.20
C THR A 103 12.04 -9.63 -12.11
N PRO A 104 10.95 -8.92 -12.39
CA PRO A 104 9.89 -8.71 -11.42
C PRO A 104 9.41 -10.04 -10.86
N THR A 105 9.23 -10.12 -9.54
CA THR A 105 8.56 -11.25 -8.92
C THR A 105 7.11 -11.27 -9.39
N SER A 106 6.66 -12.40 -9.86
CA SER A 106 5.26 -12.58 -10.29
C SER A 106 4.28 -12.55 -9.12
N ASN A 107 4.75 -12.79 -7.88
CA ASN A 107 3.91 -12.86 -6.69
C ASN A 107 4.63 -12.32 -5.46
N LEU A 108 3.85 -11.85 -4.48
CA LEU A 108 4.33 -11.61 -3.15
C LEU A 108 4.44 -12.94 -2.39
N THR A 109 5.57 -13.16 -1.72
CA THR A 109 5.83 -14.34 -0.91
C THR A 109 5.49 -14.06 0.55
N SER A 110 4.65 -14.87 1.16
CA SER A 110 4.28 -14.74 2.57
C SER A 110 5.50 -14.93 3.49
N GLY A 111 5.66 -14.05 4.47
CA GLY A 111 6.82 -13.98 5.36
C GLY A 111 7.96 -13.10 4.82
N GLN A 112 7.94 -12.73 3.53
CA GLN A 112 8.96 -11.86 2.94
C GLN A 112 8.73 -10.40 3.31
N VAL A 113 9.82 -9.69 3.63
CA VAL A 113 9.78 -8.23 3.85
C VAL A 113 10.07 -7.51 2.55
N TYR A 114 9.13 -6.66 2.19
CA TYR A 114 9.23 -5.78 1.04
C TYR A 114 9.54 -4.35 1.47
N CYS A 115 10.14 -3.59 0.59
CA CYS A 115 10.46 -2.18 0.79
C CYS A 115 9.85 -1.32 -0.32
N TYR A 116 9.48 -0.11 0.08
CA TYR A 116 8.78 0.86 -0.75
C TYR A 116 9.41 2.24 -0.59
N GLN A 117 9.45 2.96 -1.68
CA GLN A 117 9.81 4.36 -1.71
C GLN A 117 9.05 5.06 -2.82
N VAL A 118 8.64 6.29 -2.61
CA VAL A 118 7.94 7.09 -3.61
C VAL A 118 8.77 8.33 -3.93
N HIS A 119 8.91 8.60 -5.21
CA HIS A 119 9.47 9.84 -5.72
C HIS A 119 8.37 10.67 -6.38
N ALA A 120 8.33 11.97 -6.08
CA ALA A 120 7.46 12.93 -6.73
C ALA A 120 8.26 13.76 -7.72
N GLY A 121 7.79 13.87 -8.98
CA GLY A 121 8.45 14.65 -10.02
C GLY A 121 8.95 13.82 -11.19
N ASN A 122 10.06 14.23 -11.82
CA ASN A 122 10.58 13.64 -13.03
C ASN A 122 11.73 12.64 -12.77
N ILE A 123 11.88 11.68 -13.68
CA ILE A 123 13.01 10.76 -13.73
C ILE A 123 13.74 10.92 -15.09
N ASN A 124 15.02 10.58 -15.12
CA ASN A 124 15.79 10.53 -16.37
C ASN A 124 15.51 9.23 -17.16
N ALA A 125 16.10 9.10 -18.33
CA ALA A 125 15.94 7.93 -19.19
C ALA A 125 16.35 6.60 -18.52
N SER A 126 17.25 6.64 -17.53
CA SER A 126 17.67 5.46 -16.75
C SER A 126 16.74 5.14 -15.58
N GLY A 127 15.60 5.84 -15.44
CA GLY A 127 14.65 5.66 -14.33
C GLY A 127 15.14 6.25 -13.00
N ARG A 128 16.17 7.10 -13.02
CA ARG A 128 16.66 7.77 -11.83
C ARG A 128 15.99 9.13 -11.70
N PRO A 129 15.56 9.53 -10.50
CA PRO A 129 15.04 10.87 -10.27
C PRO A 129 16.04 11.96 -10.63
N ILE A 130 15.52 13.02 -11.24
CA ILE A 130 16.31 14.21 -11.57
C ILE A 130 16.45 15.11 -10.33
N ASP A 131 15.49 15.05 -9.44
CA ASP A 131 15.46 15.79 -8.18
C ASP A 131 15.50 14.85 -6.95
N LYS A 132 15.56 15.41 -5.74
CA LYS A 132 15.69 14.64 -4.48
C LYS A 132 14.36 14.46 -3.72
N ASN A 133 13.21 14.56 -4.40
CA ASN A 133 11.90 14.50 -3.78
C ASN A 133 11.45 13.05 -3.49
N TYR A 134 12.28 12.30 -2.77
CA TYR A 134 11.97 10.94 -2.31
C TYR A 134 11.33 10.93 -0.94
N SER A 135 10.36 10.07 -0.75
CA SER A 135 9.91 9.69 0.60
C SER A 135 11.03 8.98 1.38
N SER A 136 10.83 8.83 2.67
CA SER A 136 11.58 7.83 3.43
C SER A 136 11.23 6.42 2.92
N VAL A 137 12.15 5.47 3.06
CA VAL A 137 11.88 4.06 2.78
C VAL A 137 10.96 3.51 3.87
N ARG A 138 9.96 2.74 3.47
CA ARG A 138 9.11 1.95 4.37
C ARG A 138 9.26 0.48 4.03
N THR A 139 9.16 -0.33 5.05
CA THR A 139 9.18 -1.79 4.93
C THR A 139 7.92 -2.38 5.51
N MET A 140 7.51 -3.52 4.99
CA MET A 140 6.41 -4.31 5.52
C MET A 140 6.58 -5.78 5.17
N THR A 141 6.33 -6.65 6.14
CA THR A 141 6.22 -8.08 5.89
C THR A 141 4.89 -8.38 5.21
N TYR A 142 4.93 -9.02 4.06
CA TYR A 142 3.73 -9.55 3.46
C TYR A 142 3.29 -10.82 4.18
N LEU A 143 2.03 -10.87 4.54
CA LEU A 143 1.37 -12.08 5.01
C LEU A 143 0.11 -12.31 4.17
N HIS A 144 0.05 -13.48 3.57
CA HIS A 144 -1.16 -13.93 2.90
C HIS A 144 -2.29 -14.10 3.92
N ALA A 145 -3.52 -13.72 3.55
CA ALA A 145 -4.68 -14.04 4.39
C ALA A 145 -4.83 -15.56 4.50
N PRO A 146 -5.18 -16.10 5.69
CA PRO A 146 -5.27 -17.55 5.87
C PRO A 146 -6.34 -18.18 4.99
N TYR A 147 -6.08 -19.38 4.50
CA TYR A 147 -7.12 -20.23 3.92
C TYR A 147 -7.96 -20.78 5.05
N LEU A 148 -9.22 -20.36 5.11
CA LEU A 148 -10.12 -20.77 6.18
C LEU A 148 -10.79 -22.10 5.85
N ASN A 149 -10.86 -22.95 6.88
CA ASN A 149 -11.70 -24.10 6.96
C ASN A 149 -12.47 -24.08 8.29
N TYR A 150 -13.42 -24.97 8.44
CA TYR A 150 -14.18 -25.10 9.68
C TYR A 150 -14.56 -26.56 9.92
N ALA A 151 -14.79 -26.86 11.18
CA ALA A 151 -15.44 -28.09 11.62
C ALA A 151 -16.60 -27.74 12.56
N ILE A 152 -17.63 -28.55 12.56
CA ILE A 152 -18.78 -28.42 13.43
C ILE A 152 -18.81 -29.67 14.31
N GLU A 153 -18.83 -29.48 15.61
CA GLU A 153 -18.94 -30.55 16.58
C GLU A 153 -20.11 -30.23 17.53
N GLY A 154 -21.20 -30.98 17.37
CA GLY A 154 -22.47 -30.63 18.00
C GLY A 154 -22.96 -29.26 17.49
N ASN A 155 -23.03 -28.28 18.39
CA ASN A 155 -23.41 -26.89 18.05
C ASN A 155 -22.24 -25.90 18.12
N GLN A 156 -21.01 -26.40 18.34
CA GLN A 156 -19.80 -25.60 18.39
C GLN A 156 -19.09 -25.57 17.06
N ILE A 157 -18.34 -24.52 16.84
CA ILE A 157 -17.60 -24.30 15.60
C ILE A 157 -16.12 -24.17 15.92
N ALA A 158 -15.30 -25.01 15.28
CA ALA A 158 -13.86 -24.81 15.19
C ALA A 158 -13.53 -24.09 13.88
N LEU A 159 -12.83 -22.98 13.97
CA LEU A 159 -12.36 -22.23 12.81
C LEU A 159 -10.85 -22.44 12.67
N GLY A 160 -10.43 -22.97 11.54
CA GLY A 160 -9.04 -23.21 11.19
C GLY A 160 -8.56 -22.30 10.06
N GLY A 161 -7.28 -21.95 10.09
CA GLY A 161 -6.68 -21.17 9.01
C GLY A 161 -5.16 -21.18 9.09
N TYR A 162 -4.50 -21.56 8.01
CA TYR A 162 -3.04 -21.61 7.92
C TYR A 162 -2.49 -20.57 6.96
N THR A 163 -1.35 -19.97 7.33
CA THR A 163 -0.58 -19.07 6.49
C THR A 163 0.90 -19.34 6.71
N GLN A 164 1.63 -19.59 5.62
CA GLN A 164 3.08 -19.76 5.67
C GLN A 164 3.73 -18.47 6.20
N GLY A 165 4.68 -18.62 7.11
CA GLY A 165 5.43 -17.52 7.71
C GLY A 165 4.71 -16.81 8.86
N ALA A 166 3.50 -17.20 9.22
CA ALA A 166 2.83 -16.73 10.42
C ALA A 166 3.32 -17.51 11.67
N ASN A 167 3.36 -16.84 12.82
CA ASN A 167 3.57 -17.46 14.13
C ASN A 167 2.46 -17.14 15.14
N GLY A 168 1.36 -16.61 14.65
CA GLY A 168 0.16 -16.38 15.41
C GLY A 168 -1.06 -16.16 14.53
N TYR A 169 -2.21 -16.25 15.13
CA TYR A 169 -3.50 -16.07 14.48
C TYR A 169 -4.43 -15.30 15.41
N GLN A 170 -5.37 -14.59 14.80
CA GLN A 170 -6.44 -13.91 15.51
C GLN A 170 -7.76 -14.24 14.85
N TYR A 171 -8.75 -14.62 15.63
CA TYR A 171 -10.08 -15.05 15.20
C TYR A 171 -11.12 -14.09 15.71
N ARG A 172 -12.13 -13.81 14.88
CA ARG A 172 -13.29 -13.02 15.28
C ARG A 172 -14.53 -13.49 14.55
N TYR A 173 -15.68 -13.20 15.12
CA TYR A 173 -16.97 -13.50 14.53
C TYR A 173 -17.97 -12.41 14.82
N LYS A 174 -19.05 -12.34 14.06
CA LYS A 174 -20.22 -11.53 14.38
C LYS A 174 -21.46 -12.17 13.83
N LYS A 175 -22.58 -12.08 14.57
CA LYS A 175 -23.92 -12.35 14.03
C LYS A 175 -24.27 -11.28 13.00
N VAL A 176 -25.09 -11.62 12.03
CA VAL A 176 -25.48 -10.68 10.97
C VAL A 176 -26.16 -9.43 11.56
N SER A 177 -26.90 -9.59 12.67
CA SER A 177 -27.58 -8.52 13.41
C SER A 177 -26.65 -7.62 14.26
N TRP A 178 -25.40 -7.98 14.47
CA TRP A 178 -24.48 -7.21 15.32
C TRP A 178 -23.78 -6.11 14.53
N SER A 179 -23.59 -4.96 15.17
CA SER A 179 -22.83 -3.83 14.58
C SER A 179 -21.31 -4.08 14.58
N GLY A 180 -20.78 -4.92 15.47
CA GLY A 180 -19.36 -5.14 15.68
C GLY A 180 -18.95 -6.60 15.68
N TYR A 181 -17.65 -6.85 15.62
CA TYR A 181 -17.04 -8.17 15.76
C TYR A 181 -16.68 -8.46 17.21
N HIS A 182 -16.85 -9.70 17.60
CA HIS A 182 -16.32 -10.28 18.83
C HIS A 182 -15.08 -11.12 18.51
N TYR A 183 -14.08 -11.04 19.35
CA TYR A 183 -12.86 -11.82 19.21
C TYR A 183 -12.98 -13.08 20.06
N ALA A 184 -12.71 -14.23 19.45
CA ALA A 184 -12.76 -15.51 20.15
C ALA A 184 -11.67 -15.59 21.23
N GLU A 185 -10.50 -15.06 20.90
CA GLU A 185 -9.37 -14.96 21.81
C GLU A 185 -8.38 -13.88 21.32
N ASN A 186 -7.39 -13.57 22.15
CA ASN A 186 -6.25 -12.76 21.73
C ASN A 186 -5.42 -13.52 20.68
N ILE A 187 -4.29 -12.93 20.24
CA ILE A 187 -3.41 -13.61 19.29
C ILE A 187 -2.92 -14.93 19.88
N THR A 188 -3.31 -16.04 19.24
CA THR A 188 -2.93 -17.41 19.60
C THR A 188 -1.89 -17.96 18.63
N PRO A 189 -0.93 -18.82 19.04
CA PRO A 189 -0.06 -19.55 18.13
C PRO A 189 -0.80 -20.64 17.34
N ASN A 190 -1.97 -21.06 17.81
CA ASN A 190 -2.76 -22.13 17.22
C ASN A 190 -3.43 -21.65 15.92
N TYR A 191 -3.33 -22.45 14.88
CA TYR A 191 -4.03 -22.21 13.61
C TYR A 191 -5.47 -22.74 13.60
N VAL A 192 -5.98 -23.19 14.74
CA VAL A 192 -7.38 -23.59 14.98
C VAL A 192 -7.83 -22.96 16.29
N SER A 193 -9.01 -22.36 16.29
CA SER A 193 -9.67 -21.82 17.48
C SER A 193 -11.12 -22.27 17.53
N TRP A 194 -11.58 -22.67 18.72
CA TRP A 194 -12.97 -22.92 19.00
C TRP A 194 -13.71 -21.63 19.31
N ILE A 195 -14.89 -21.48 18.72
CA ILE A 195 -15.79 -20.34 18.95
C ILE A 195 -16.86 -20.80 19.94
N TYR A 196 -16.69 -20.43 21.18
CA TYR A 196 -17.58 -20.87 22.26
C TYR A 196 -18.82 -19.99 22.44
N ASP A 197 -18.72 -18.70 22.10
CA ASP A 197 -19.77 -17.72 22.35
C ASP A 197 -20.76 -17.58 21.17
N ALA A 198 -20.60 -18.38 20.13
CA ALA A 198 -21.50 -18.44 18.99
C ALA A 198 -21.74 -19.88 18.60
N THR A 199 -22.98 -20.18 18.31
CA THR A 199 -23.39 -21.52 17.87
C THR A 199 -23.60 -21.55 16.36
N TYR A 200 -23.62 -22.73 15.79
CA TYR A 200 -23.89 -22.89 14.36
C TYR A 200 -25.21 -22.23 13.91
N SER A 201 -26.25 -22.32 14.78
CA SER A 201 -27.55 -21.70 14.50
C SER A 201 -27.56 -20.16 14.47
N ASP A 202 -26.53 -19.53 15.00
CA ASP A 202 -26.46 -18.05 15.12
C ASP A 202 -26.22 -17.31 13.79
N LYS A 203 -25.93 -18.02 12.70
CA LYS A 203 -25.68 -17.44 11.36
C LYS A 203 -24.62 -16.33 11.41
N CYS A 204 -23.45 -16.68 11.91
CA CYS A 204 -22.36 -15.72 12.04
C CYS A 204 -21.50 -15.62 10.78
N ILE A 205 -20.83 -14.47 10.62
CA ILE A 205 -19.67 -14.31 9.75
C ILE A 205 -18.45 -14.59 10.61
N TYR A 206 -17.60 -15.50 10.18
CA TYR A 206 -16.37 -15.89 10.86
C TYR A 206 -15.18 -15.41 10.08
N GLU A 207 -14.20 -14.86 10.79
CA GLU A 207 -12.99 -14.33 10.16
C GLU A 207 -11.74 -14.71 10.95
N ALA A 208 -10.65 -14.91 10.21
CA ALA A 208 -9.31 -15.03 10.79
C ALA A 208 -8.30 -14.19 10.03
N ARG A 209 -7.25 -13.77 10.73
CA ARG A 209 -6.04 -13.21 10.13
C ARG A 209 -4.79 -13.84 10.70
N ALA A 210 -3.78 -13.95 9.87
CA ALA A 210 -2.46 -14.38 10.28
C ALA A 210 -1.68 -13.23 10.91
N VAL A 211 -0.81 -13.57 11.84
CA VAL A 211 0.03 -12.63 12.58
C VAL A 211 1.47 -13.13 12.53
N LEU A 212 2.42 -12.23 12.33
CA LEU A 212 3.83 -12.49 12.51
C LEU A 212 4.40 -11.50 13.52
N LYS A 213 4.74 -12.00 14.70
CA LYS A 213 5.50 -11.26 15.71
C LYS A 213 6.98 -11.54 15.49
N THR A 214 7.75 -10.50 15.25
CA THR A 214 9.22 -10.59 15.10
C THR A 214 9.88 -9.84 16.24
N GLN A 215 11.05 -10.33 16.67
CA GLN A 215 11.78 -9.70 17.78
C GLN A 215 12.20 -8.24 17.48
N ASN A 216 12.43 -7.92 16.20
CA ASN A 216 13.02 -6.62 15.82
C ASN A 216 12.08 -5.72 14.99
N ASN A 217 10.96 -6.24 14.46
CA ASN A 217 10.14 -5.53 13.46
C ASN A 217 8.68 -5.32 13.85
N GLY A 218 8.36 -5.53 15.13
CA GLY A 218 6.99 -5.38 15.59
C GLY A 218 6.08 -6.50 15.10
N THR A 219 4.79 -6.20 14.98
CA THR A 219 3.77 -7.18 14.59
C THR A 219 3.24 -6.85 13.21
N ALA A 220 3.32 -7.82 12.30
CA ALA A 220 2.68 -7.76 10.99
C ALA A 220 1.37 -8.57 11.01
N TYR A 221 0.34 -8.05 10.35
CA TYR A 221 -0.96 -8.69 10.22
C TYR A 221 -1.28 -8.92 8.75
N SER A 222 -1.87 -10.07 8.43
CA SER A 222 -2.50 -10.26 7.12
C SER A 222 -3.81 -9.48 7.02
N ALA A 223 -4.40 -9.43 5.82
CA ALA A 223 -5.81 -9.12 5.69
C ALA A 223 -6.66 -10.19 6.40
N TRP A 224 -7.90 -9.82 6.78
CA TRP A 224 -8.89 -10.76 7.26
C TRP A 224 -9.38 -11.66 6.12
N ALA A 225 -9.42 -12.95 6.36
CA ALA A 225 -10.14 -13.91 5.55
C ALA A 225 -11.49 -14.21 6.20
N SER A 226 -12.55 -14.26 5.41
CA SER A 226 -13.91 -14.51 5.90
C SER A 226 -14.45 -15.80 5.33
N ILE A 227 -15.22 -16.52 6.15
CA ILE A 227 -15.99 -17.68 5.74
C ILE A 227 -17.45 -17.53 6.20
N LYS A 228 -18.38 -17.92 5.35
CA LYS A 228 -19.78 -18.11 5.69
C LYS A 228 -20.04 -19.60 5.75
N LEU A 229 -20.69 -20.03 6.81
CA LEU A 229 -21.12 -21.42 6.92
C LEU A 229 -22.39 -21.64 6.07
N PRO A 230 -22.57 -22.84 5.52
CA PRO A 230 -23.83 -23.19 4.85
C PRO A 230 -24.91 -23.37 5.93
N TYR A 231 -25.95 -22.58 5.84
CA TYR A 231 -27.13 -22.63 6.71
C TYR A 231 -28.33 -23.14 5.95
#